data_e9688d5791f82af4067f5dddedfd717f
#
_entry.id   e9688d5791f82af4067f5dddedfd717f
#
_cell.length_a   1.000
_cell.length_b   1.000
_cell.length_c   1.000
_cell.angle_alpha   90.00
_cell.angle_beta   90.00
_cell.angle_gamma   90.00
#
_symmetry.space_group_name_H-M   'P 1'
#
loop_
_entity.id
_entity.type
_entity.pdbx_description
1 polymer ?
#
loop_
_entity_poly.entity_id
_entity_poly.type
_entity_poly.pdbx_seq_one_letter_code
_entity_poly.pdbx_strand_id
1 'polypeptide(L)'
;VAGVPELGAIGRGEDMEITTYLEKSMQSELSANVVDLCPVGALTSKPYVFEARPWELKKTETIDVMDAVGSNIRVDTYDWEVKRVLPIINEDINEEWISDKTRYACDGLLHQRLDTPFIKYNKKFERASWEEVYKIIKSKFENTTKEKICGFVGDLTNMETSYIFKEFFDRTLNIKNYESRADNRFIDISKRENYIFNSSLNGIEEADLIFLIGTNPRYEATILNARIRKSYLN
;
A
#
# COMPACT_ATOMS: atom_id res chain seq x y z
N VAL A 1 -8.11 -19.25 -4.92
CA VAL A 1 -7.12 -18.17 -4.81
C VAL A 1 -6.82 -17.87 -3.35
N ALA A 2 -7.76 -17.36 -2.58
CA ALA A 2 -7.54 -17.02 -1.16
C ALA A 2 -7.28 -18.25 -0.25
N GLY A 3 -7.80 -19.41 -0.61
CA GLY A 3 -7.63 -20.64 0.16
C GLY A 3 -8.45 -20.72 1.44
N VAL A 4 -9.51 -19.93 1.55
CA VAL A 4 -10.41 -19.90 2.70
C VAL A 4 -11.85 -20.23 2.27
N PRO A 5 -12.55 -21.14 2.96
CA PRO A 5 -13.93 -21.53 2.66
C PRO A 5 -14.93 -20.63 3.40
N GLU A 6 -14.82 -19.31 3.26
CA GLU A 6 -15.66 -18.37 4.02
C GLU A 6 -16.98 -18.04 3.35
N LEU A 7 -17.04 -18.17 2.02
CA LEU A 7 -18.23 -17.92 1.22
C LEU A 7 -18.68 -19.20 0.55
N GLY A 8 -19.96 -19.49 0.58
CA GLY A 8 -20.53 -20.70 -0.01
C GLY A 8 -21.97 -20.49 -0.45
N ALA A 9 -22.56 -21.54 -1.03
CA ALA A 9 -23.95 -21.57 -1.41
C ALA A 9 -24.75 -22.44 -0.42
N ILE A 10 -25.88 -21.93 0.06
CA ILE A 10 -26.85 -22.62 0.90
C ILE A 10 -28.13 -22.84 0.09
N GLY A 11 -28.83 -23.94 0.32
CA GLY A 11 -30.04 -24.29 -0.43
C GLY A 11 -29.74 -24.89 -1.80
N ARG A 12 -30.75 -25.00 -2.65
CA ARG A 12 -30.61 -25.49 -4.04
C ARG A 12 -31.77 -24.95 -4.90
N GLY A 13 -31.54 -24.92 -6.23
CA GLY A 13 -32.51 -24.40 -7.18
C GLY A 13 -32.77 -22.91 -7.02
N GLU A 14 -34.01 -22.50 -7.06
CA GLU A 14 -34.41 -21.09 -6.95
C GLU A 14 -34.17 -20.51 -5.55
N ASP A 15 -34.07 -21.36 -4.52
CA ASP A 15 -33.82 -20.99 -3.13
C ASP A 15 -32.32 -20.99 -2.80
N MET A 16 -31.44 -21.04 -3.79
CA MET A 16 -29.99 -20.98 -3.56
C MET A 16 -29.55 -19.58 -3.16
N GLU A 17 -28.90 -19.47 -2.01
CA GLU A 17 -28.38 -18.22 -1.46
C GLU A 17 -26.85 -18.31 -1.31
N ILE A 18 -26.14 -17.26 -1.76
CA ILE A 18 -24.69 -17.14 -1.56
C ILE A 18 -24.47 -16.35 -0.29
N THR A 19 -23.90 -16.99 0.73
CA THR A 19 -23.74 -16.39 2.05
C THR A 19 -22.54 -16.98 2.77
N THR A 20 -22.18 -16.40 3.92
CA THR A 20 -21.18 -16.95 4.83
C THR A 20 -21.83 -17.92 5.81
N TYR A 21 -21.10 -18.95 6.23
CA TYR A 21 -21.61 -19.91 7.22
C TYR A 21 -21.78 -19.25 8.58
N LEU A 22 -22.95 -19.37 9.17
CA LEU A 22 -23.33 -18.83 10.49
C LEU A 22 -23.02 -17.31 10.63
N GLU A 23 -23.29 -16.54 9.60
CA GLU A 23 -23.07 -15.08 9.61
C GLU A 23 -21.64 -14.64 9.99
N LYS A 24 -20.65 -15.51 9.82
CA LYS A 24 -19.25 -15.16 10.05
C LYS A 24 -18.81 -14.13 9.02
N SER A 25 -18.04 -13.15 9.49
CA SER A 25 -17.40 -12.21 8.59
C SER A 25 -16.30 -12.90 7.76
N MET A 26 -16.16 -12.47 6.51
CA MET A 26 -15.01 -12.85 5.68
C MET A 26 -13.75 -12.18 6.26
N GLN A 27 -12.69 -12.96 6.48
CA GLN A 27 -11.45 -12.49 7.12
C GLN A 27 -10.22 -12.58 6.21
N SER A 28 -10.41 -13.01 4.98
CA SER A 28 -9.32 -13.07 4.01
C SER A 28 -8.92 -11.67 3.56
N GLU A 29 -7.64 -11.43 3.42
CA GLU A 29 -7.07 -10.20 2.86
C GLU A 29 -7.38 -9.99 1.36
N LEU A 30 -8.05 -10.96 0.74
CA LEU A 30 -8.52 -10.93 -0.64
C LEU A 30 -10.05 -10.94 -0.74
N SER A 31 -10.76 -10.79 0.38
CA SER A 31 -12.21 -10.99 0.45
C SER A 31 -13.00 -10.04 -0.45
N ALA A 32 -12.58 -8.80 -0.60
CA ALA A 32 -13.29 -7.83 -1.42
C ALA A 32 -13.20 -8.08 -2.93
N ASN A 33 -12.33 -8.98 -3.40
CA ASN A 33 -12.33 -9.38 -4.82
C ASN A 33 -13.62 -10.11 -5.24
N VAL A 34 -14.38 -10.66 -4.29
CA VAL A 34 -15.70 -11.27 -4.60
C VAL A 34 -16.68 -10.25 -5.17
N VAL A 35 -16.52 -8.96 -4.86
CA VAL A 35 -17.33 -7.87 -5.40
C VAL A 35 -17.09 -7.72 -6.91
N ASP A 36 -15.82 -7.81 -7.33
CA ASP A 36 -15.45 -7.69 -8.75
C ASP A 36 -15.87 -8.94 -9.55
N LEU A 37 -15.85 -10.11 -8.90
CA LEU A 37 -16.26 -11.38 -9.51
C LEU A 37 -17.78 -11.52 -9.64
N CYS A 38 -18.56 -10.81 -8.82
CA CYS A 38 -20.00 -10.90 -8.85
C CYS A 38 -20.56 -10.18 -10.09
N PRO A 39 -21.16 -10.91 -11.08
CA PRO A 39 -21.62 -10.30 -12.33
C PRO A 39 -22.89 -9.46 -12.16
N VAL A 40 -23.51 -9.51 -10.97
CA VAL A 40 -24.74 -8.79 -10.63
C VAL A 40 -24.49 -7.96 -9.36
N GLY A 41 -25.40 -7.10 -8.99
CA GLY A 41 -25.28 -6.25 -7.80
C GLY A 41 -25.60 -6.94 -6.47
N ALA A 42 -25.38 -8.26 -6.35
CA ALA A 42 -25.65 -9.02 -5.13
C ALA A 42 -24.56 -8.83 -4.07
N LEU A 43 -23.28 -8.86 -4.48
CA LEU A 43 -22.17 -8.58 -3.61
C LEU A 43 -21.63 -7.19 -3.94
N THR A 44 -21.61 -6.32 -2.95
CA THR A 44 -21.24 -4.91 -3.13
C THR A 44 -20.22 -4.47 -2.10
N SER A 45 -19.39 -3.49 -2.47
CA SER A 45 -18.49 -2.84 -1.55
C SER A 45 -19.24 -1.81 -0.71
N LYS A 46 -19.40 -2.04 0.57
CA LYS A 46 -20.13 -1.17 1.48
C LYS A 46 -19.66 0.30 1.45
N PRO A 47 -18.37 0.61 1.38
CA PRO A 47 -17.90 1.99 1.29
C PRO A 47 -18.26 2.71 -0.01
N TYR A 48 -18.53 1.96 -1.10
CA TYR A 48 -18.78 2.55 -2.41
C TYR A 48 -20.25 2.50 -2.83
N VAL A 49 -21.03 1.54 -2.32
CA VAL A 49 -22.42 1.36 -2.76
C VAL A 49 -23.24 2.63 -2.55
N PHE A 50 -23.93 3.09 -3.62
CA PHE A 50 -24.73 4.32 -3.67
C PHE A 50 -23.96 5.66 -3.60
N GLU A 51 -22.63 5.66 -3.60
CA GLU A 51 -21.81 6.88 -3.52
C GLU A 51 -21.72 7.64 -4.84
N ALA A 52 -21.56 6.92 -5.96
CA ALA A 52 -21.44 7.52 -7.28
C ALA A 52 -21.86 6.55 -8.39
N ARG A 53 -22.18 7.09 -9.56
CA ARG A 53 -22.42 6.29 -10.76
C ARG A 53 -21.12 6.07 -11.55
N PRO A 54 -20.93 4.89 -12.19
CA PRO A 54 -19.68 4.58 -12.91
C PRO A 54 -19.30 5.57 -14.01
N TRP A 55 -20.25 6.27 -14.60
CA TRP A 55 -20.03 7.28 -15.66
C TRP A 55 -19.64 8.65 -15.13
N GLU A 56 -19.87 8.92 -13.85
CA GLU A 56 -19.48 10.17 -13.18
C GLU A 56 -18.01 10.16 -12.75
N LEU A 57 -17.42 8.96 -12.70
CA LEU A 57 -16.09 8.76 -12.15
C LEU A 57 -14.99 9.07 -13.19
N LYS A 58 -13.98 9.83 -12.75
CA LYS A 58 -12.72 9.95 -13.46
C LYS A 58 -11.85 8.74 -13.11
N LYS A 59 -11.40 8.03 -14.14
CA LYS A 59 -10.61 6.80 -14.01
C LYS A 59 -9.14 7.10 -14.27
N THR A 60 -8.27 6.73 -13.36
CA THR A 60 -6.82 6.91 -13.48
C THR A 60 -6.12 5.59 -13.20
N GLU A 61 -5.36 5.11 -14.15
CA GLU A 61 -4.53 3.91 -14.00
C GLU A 61 -3.21 4.28 -13.30
N THR A 62 -2.80 3.43 -12.36
CA THR A 62 -1.59 3.64 -11.57
C THR A 62 -1.11 2.31 -10.95
N ILE A 63 -0.11 2.40 -10.11
CA ILE A 63 0.49 1.27 -9.40
C ILE A 63 0.22 1.43 -7.91
N ASP A 64 -0.13 0.36 -7.23
CA ASP A 64 -0.31 0.31 -5.79
C ASP A 64 1.03 0.46 -5.06
N VAL A 65 1.03 1.28 -4.03
CA VAL A 65 2.19 1.48 -3.13
C VAL A 65 1.99 0.84 -1.76
N MET A 66 0.83 0.26 -1.51
CA MET A 66 0.47 -0.37 -0.23
C MET A 66 0.85 -1.85 -0.17
N ASP A 67 1.12 -2.45 -1.33
CA ASP A 67 1.58 -3.83 -1.48
C ASP A 67 3.01 -3.84 -2.04
N ALA A 68 3.83 -4.79 -1.56
CA ALA A 68 5.24 -4.92 -1.95
C ALA A 68 5.45 -5.31 -3.43
N VAL A 69 4.43 -5.84 -4.11
CA VAL A 69 4.52 -6.31 -5.50
C VAL A 69 4.21 -5.21 -6.53
N GLY A 70 3.64 -4.09 -6.11
CA GLY A 70 3.27 -3.01 -7.02
C GLY A 70 2.11 -3.40 -7.95
N SER A 71 1.01 -3.90 -7.39
CA SER A 71 -0.18 -4.31 -8.14
C SER A 71 -0.69 -3.19 -9.04
N ASN A 72 -1.10 -3.54 -10.25
CA ASN A 72 -1.68 -2.60 -11.21
C ASN A 72 -3.13 -2.31 -10.82
N ILE A 73 -3.44 -1.03 -10.66
CA ILE A 73 -4.73 -0.58 -10.16
C ILE A 73 -5.32 0.57 -10.98
N ARG A 74 -6.62 0.70 -10.91
CA ARG A 74 -7.37 1.85 -11.39
C ARG A 74 -8.01 2.55 -10.21
N VAL A 75 -7.69 3.81 -10.04
CA VAL A 75 -8.29 4.69 -9.03
C VAL A 75 -9.42 5.47 -9.67
N ASP A 76 -10.63 5.29 -9.16
CA ASP A 76 -11.83 5.98 -9.60
C ASP A 76 -12.15 7.13 -8.62
N THR A 77 -12.13 8.36 -9.12
CA THR A 77 -12.36 9.57 -8.32
C THR A 77 -13.63 10.31 -8.76
N TYR A 78 -14.29 10.93 -7.81
CA TYR A 78 -15.35 11.91 -8.04
C TYR A 78 -14.98 13.21 -7.31
N ASP A 79 -14.96 14.31 -8.02
CA ASP A 79 -14.36 15.57 -7.55
C ASP A 79 -12.92 15.37 -7.06
N TRP A 80 -12.65 15.62 -5.79
CA TRP A 80 -11.34 15.50 -5.15
C TRP A 80 -11.20 14.25 -4.28
N GLU A 81 -12.17 13.34 -4.36
CA GLU A 81 -12.26 12.17 -3.49
C GLU A 81 -12.08 10.87 -4.27
N VAL A 82 -11.26 9.96 -3.73
CA VAL A 82 -11.16 8.59 -4.21
C VAL A 82 -12.40 7.83 -3.75
N LYS A 83 -13.20 7.34 -4.70
CA LYS A 83 -14.43 6.60 -4.41
C LYS A 83 -14.20 5.09 -4.38
N ARG A 84 -13.32 4.58 -5.21
CA ARG A 84 -12.92 3.16 -5.19
C ARG A 84 -11.60 2.91 -5.89
N VAL A 85 -10.99 1.79 -5.55
CA VAL A 85 -9.80 1.24 -6.21
C VAL A 85 -10.16 -0.13 -6.75
N LEU A 86 -9.85 -0.38 -8.01
CA LEU A 86 -10.11 -1.63 -8.72
C LEU A 86 -8.83 -2.21 -9.31
N PRO A 87 -8.71 -3.53 -9.45
CA PRO A 87 -7.56 -4.14 -10.12
C PRO A 87 -7.57 -3.83 -11.63
N ILE A 88 -6.37 -3.76 -12.21
CA ILE A 88 -6.13 -3.88 -13.64
C ILE A 88 -5.42 -5.21 -13.87
N ILE A 89 -5.86 -5.94 -14.87
CA ILE A 89 -5.27 -7.24 -15.20
C ILE A 89 -3.81 -7.06 -15.62
N ASN A 90 -2.94 -7.75 -14.92
CA ASN A 90 -1.53 -7.89 -15.28
C ASN A 90 -1.05 -9.29 -14.86
N GLU A 91 -0.93 -10.18 -15.84
CA GLU A 91 -0.56 -11.59 -15.62
C GLU A 91 0.81 -11.74 -14.98
N ASP A 92 1.74 -10.82 -15.22
CA ASP A 92 3.09 -10.88 -14.67
C ASP A 92 3.17 -10.46 -13.21
N ILE A 93 2.20 -9.67 -12.72
CA ILE A 93 2.24 -9.06 -11.38
C ILE A 93 1.09 -9.55 -10.51
N ASN A 94 -0.10 -9.01 -10.70
CA ASN A 94 -1.23 -9.22 -9.80
C ASN A 94 -2.36 -10.08 -10.39
N GLU A 95 -2.20 -10.59 -11.61
CA GLU A 95 -3.30 -11.23 -12.34
C GLU A 95 -4.51 -10.27 -12.35
N GLU A 96 -5.64 -10.69 -11.83
CA GLU A 96 -6.87 -9.88 -11.71
C GLU A 96 -7.20 -9.51 -10.25
N TRP A 97 -6.24 -9.67 -9.33
CA TRP A 97 -6.47 -9.55 -7.89
C TRP A 97 -5.78 -8.33 -7.30
N ILE A 98 -6.39 -7.75 -6.25
CA ILE A 98 -5.75 -6.79 -5.34
C ILE A 98 -6.10 -7.11 -3.90
N SER A 99 -5.23 -6.69 -2.97
CA SER A 99 -5.49 -6.88 -1.54
C SER A 99 -6.58 -5.92 -1.04
N ASP A 100 -7.27 -6.30 0.03
CA ASP A 100 -8.24 -5.43 0.69
C ASP A 100 -7.58 -4.16 1.24
N LYS A 101 -6.31 -4.25 1.65
CA LYS A 101 -5.52 -3.08 2.05
C LYS A 101 -5.36 -2.09 0.89
N THR A 102 -4.99 -2.55 -0.30
CA THR A 102 -4.93 -1.73 -1.52
C THR A 102 -6.26 -1.08 -1.83
N ARG A 103 -7.35 -1.84 -1.68
CA ARG A 103 -8.70 -1.39 -2.03
C ARG A 103 -9.25 -0.32 -1.10
N TYR A 104 -8.97 -0.42 0.20
CA TYR A 104 -9.62 0.39 1.24
C TYR A 104 -8.72 1.40 1.95
N ALA A 105 -7.41 1.34 1.80
CA ALA A 105 -6.49 2.28 2.45
C ALA A 105 -6.63 3.73 1.95
N CYS A 106 -7.35 3.97 0.85
CA CYS A 106 -7.59 5.30 0.31
C CYS A 106 -8.40 6.22 1.24
N ASP A 107 -9.13 5.69 2.22
CA ASP A 107 -9.86 6.48 3.21
C ASP A 107 -8.94 7.45 3.97
N GLY A 108 -7.69 7.04 4.23
CA GLY A 108 -6.69 7.87 4.89
C GLY A 108 -6.24 9.12 4.09
N LEU A 109 -6.57 9.21 2.81
CA LEU A 109 -6.15 10.34 1.97
C LEU A 109 -6.89 11.64 2.31
N LEU A 110 -8.09 11.56 2.88
CA LEU A 110 -8.93 12.71 3.23
C LEU A 110 -8.93 13.05 4.71
N HIS A 111 -8.51 12.12 5.57
CA HIS A 111 -8.60 12.28 7.02
C HIS A 111 -7.25 12.60 7.64
N GLN A 112 -7.26 13.59 8.56
CA GLN A 112 -6.09 13.97 9.36
C GLN A 112 -4.84 14.33 8.53
N ARG A 113 -5.03 14.91 7.34
CA ARG A 113 -3.93 15.37 6.48
C ARG A 113 -3.49 16.77 6.91
N LEU A 114 -2.17 16.96 6.97
CA LEU A 114 -1.57 18.27 7.17
C LEU A 114 -1.50 19.00 5.82
N ASP A 115 -2.23 20.08 5.69
CA ASP A 115 -2.28 20.94 4.50
C ASP A 115 -1.42 22.20 4.64
N THR A 116 -1.10 22.57 5.89
CA THR A 116 -0.31 23.73 6.24
C THR A 116 0.72 23.37 7.29
N PRO A 117 1.87 24.05 7.34
CA PRO A 117 2.84 23.83 8.39
C PRO A 117 2.37 24.41 9.73
N PHE A 118 2.82 23.77 10.81
CA PHE A 118 2.55 24.20 12.18
C PHE A 118 3.86 24.38 12.95
N ILE A 119 3.92 25.44 13.76
CA ILE A 119 5.01 25.70 14.68
C ILE A 119 4.48 25.57 16.11
N LYS A 120 5.26 24.94 16.97
CA LYS A 120 4.90 24.77 18.38
C LYS A 120 5.47 25.89 19.22
N TYR A 121 4.59 26.79 19.71
CA TYR A 121 4.91 27.82 20.69
C TYR A 121 4.23 27.51 22.03
N ASN A 122 4.96 27.56 23.12
CA ASN A 122 4.41 27.35 24.48
C ASN A 122 3.47 26.13 24.59
N LYS A 123 3.86 25.00 24.00
CA LYS A 123 3.09 23.74 23.96
C LYS A 123 1.83 23.77 23.06
N LYS A 124 1.52 24.84 22.39
CA LYS A 124 0.42 24.93 21.41
C LYS A 124 0.96 24.94 19.99
N PHE A 125 0.24 24.28 19.08
CA PHE A 125 0.54 24.31 17.65
C PHE A 125 -0.20 25.48 17.01
N GLU A 126 0.52 26.31 16.28
CA GLU A 126 0.00 27.46 15.54
C GLU A 126 0.33 27.31 14.07
N ARG A 127 -0.60 27.71 13.20
CA ARG A 127 -0.35 27.71 11.74
C ARG A 127 0.74 28.72 11.41
N ALA A 128 1.64 28.33 10.50
CA ALA A 128 2.76 29.16 10.09
C ALA A 128 2.89 29.20 8.57
N SER A 129 3.57 30.20 8.05
CA SER A 129 3.96 30.26 6.66
C SER A 129 5.21 29.38 6.42
N TRP A 130 5.39 28.90 5.18
CA TRP A 130 6.61 28.17 4.81
C TRP A 130 7.88 28.99 5.00
N GLU A 131 7.80 30.30 4.79
CA GLU A 131 8.95 31.21 5.00
C GLU A 131 9.40 31.26 6.47
N GLU A 132 8.45 31.29 7.39
CA GLU A 132 8.73 31.24 8.84
C GLU A 132 9.33 29.90 9.22
N VAL A 133 8.76 28.81 8.72
CA VAL A 133 9.26 27.46 8.98
C VAL A 133 10.69 27.29 8.48
N TYR A 134 11.01 27.74 7.28
CA TYR A 134 12.38 27.65 6.74
C TYR A 134 13.37 28.48 7.54
N LYS A 135 13.00 29.68 8.02
CA LYS A 135 13.85 30.48 8.90
C LYS A 135 14.18 29.75 10.21
N ILE A 136 13.16 29.13 10.82
CA ILE A 136 13.33 28.36 12.05
C ILE A 136 14.21 27.13 11.83
N ILE A 137 13.93 26.37 10.76
CA ILE A 137 14.73 25.18 10.43
C ILE A 137 16.19 25.56 10.19
N LYS A 138 16.45 26.60 9.40
CA LYS A 138 17.80 27.11 9.14
C LYS A 138 18.51 27.47 10.44
N SER A 139 17.88 28.26 11.30
CA SER A 139 18.42 28.66 12.59
C SER A 139 18.72 27.43 13.48
N LYS A 140 17.85 26.42 13.46
CA LYS A 140 18.07 25.17 14.22
C LYS A 140 19.28 24.40 13.70
N PHE A 141 19.43 24.27 12.39
CA PHE A 141 20.60 23.60 11.81
C PHE A 141 21.92 24.33 12.09
N GLU A 142 21.91 25.67 12.05
CA GLU A 142 23.09 26.50 12.35
C GLU A 142 23.51 26.40 13.82
N ASN A 143 22.56 26.23 14.73
CA ASN A 143 22.79 26.20 16.18
C ASN A 143 22.92 24.77 16.76
N THR A 144 22.84 23.73 15.93
CA THR A 144 22.89 22.34 16.38
C THR A 144 24.12 21.65 15.79
N THR A 145 24.87 20.92 16.61
CA THR A 145 26.00 20.13 16.14
C THR A 145 25.53 19.00 15.22
N LYS A 146 26.30 18.70 14.18
CA LYS A 146 25.93 17.76 13.12
C LYS A 146 25.59 16.36 13.65
N GLU A 147 26.27 15.93 14.69
CA GLU A 147 26.09 14.62 15.34
C GLU A 147 24.72 14.49 16.03
N LYS A 148 24.06 15.61 16.32
CA LYS A 148 22.74 15.66 16.96
C LYS A 148 21.58 15.80 15.95
N ILE A 149 21.91 15.87 14.67
CA ILE A 149 20.92 15.97 13.60
C ILE A 149 20.76 14.60 12.98
N CYS A 150 19.54 14.12 12.92
CA CYS A 150 19.18 12.89 12.26
C CYS A 150 18.02 13.13 11.29
N GLY A 151 18.06 12.48 10.14
CA GLY A 151 16.99 12.54 9.14
C GLY A 151 16.31 11.19 8.95
N PHE A 152 14.99 11.21 8.81
CA PHE A 152 14.20 10.03 8.52
C PHE A 152 13.32 10.24 7.29
N VAL A 153 13.26 9.23 6.42
CA VAL A 153 12.37 9.17 5.27
C VAL A 153 11.43 7.98 5.45
N GLY A 154 10.15 8.16 5.23
CA GLY A 154 9.16 7.09 5.36
C GLY A 154 9.16 6.13 4.18
N ASP A 155 8.68 4.90 4.40
CA ASP A 155 8.67 3.80 3.41
C ASP A 155 7.82 4.11 2.16
N LEU A 156 6.81 4.96 2.29
CA LEU A 156 5.92 5.36 1.18
C LEU A 156 6.41 6.64 0.45
N THR A 157 7.61 7.11 0.77
CA THR A 157 8.21 8.25 0.08
C THR A 157 8.71 7.81 -1.30
N ASN A 158 8.43 8.60 -2.34
CA ASN A 158 8.91 8.31 -3.67
C ASN A 158 10.44 8.37 -3.76
N MET A 159 11.00 7.73 -4.77
CA MET A 159 12.45 7.59 -4.95
C MET A 159 13.11 8.96 -5.17
N GLU A 160 12.47 9.86 -5.90
CA GLU A 160 12.97 11.20 -6.19
C GLU A 160 13.16 12.01 -4.91
N THR A 161 12.16 11.99 -4.03
CA THR A 161 12.23 12.67 -2.72
C THR A 161 13.31 12.05 -1.85
N SER A 162 13.41 10.72 -1.81
CA SER A 162 14.44 10.01 -1.05
C SER A 162 15.85 10.33 -1.57
N TYR A 163 16.02 10.42 -2.88
CA TYR A 163 17.29 10.81 -3.50
C TYR A 163 17.68 12.25 -3.16
N ILE A 164 16.74 13.21 -3.32
CA ILE A 164 16.98 14.63 -3.00
C ILE A 164 17.28 14.79 -1.51
N PHE A 165 16.57 14.06 -0.65
CA PHE A 165 16.82 14.04 0.79
C PHE A 165 18.24 13.58 1.11
N LYS A 166 18.69 12.47 0.50
CA LYS A 166 20.06 11.98 0.63
C LYS A 166 21.07 13.01 0.16
N GLU A 167 20.90 13.59 -1.03
CA GLU A 167 21.80 14.63 -1.57
C GLU A 167 21.86 15.88 -0.67
N PHE A 168 20.73 16.29 -0.11
CA PHE A 168 20.66 17.40 0.81
C PHE A 168 21.48 17.13 2.09
N PHE A 169 21.31 15.95 2.69
CA PHE A 169 22.06 15.57 3.88
C PHE A 169 23.57 15.40 3.59
N ASP A 170 23.91 14.72 2.52
CA ASP A 170 25.30 14.44 2.14
C ASP A 170 26.06 15.68 1.69
N ARG A 171 25.49 16.45 0.76
CA ARG A 171 26.21 17.54 0.09
C ARG A 171 26.00 18.89 0.75
N THR A 172 24.77 19.20 1.18
CA THR A 172 24.46 20.52 1.74
C THR A 172 24.77 20.59 3.22
N LEU A 173 24.31 19.62 4.01
CA LEU A 173 24.50 19.61 5.44
C LEU A 173 25.81 18.93 5.87
N ASN A 174 26.35 18.04 5.02
CA ASN A 174 27.48 17.16 5.33
C ASN A 174 27.23 16.36 6.62
N ILE A 175 26.08 15.68 6.67
CA ILE A 175 25.57 14.86 7.79
C ILE A 175 25.31 13.45 7.26
N LYS A 176 25.78 12.42 7.97
CA LYS A 176 25.59 11.01 7.60
C LYS A 176 24.53 10.28 8.42
N ASN A 177 23.91 10.95 9.38
CA ASN A 177 22.89 10.40 10.24
C ASN A 177 21.52 10.48 9.57
N TYR A 178 21.24 9.62 8.60
CA TYR A 178 19.92 9.50 8.00
C TYR A 178 19.59 8.04 7.72
N GLU A 179 18.30 7.71 7.79
CA GLU A 179 17.80 6.36 7.60
C GLU A 179 16.41 6.39 6.94
N SER A 180 16.10 5.37 6.16
CA SER A 180 14.79 5.14 5.57
C SER A 180 14.06 3.92 6.14
N ARG A 181 14.75 3.07 6.89
CA ARG A 181 14.22 1.82 7.44
C ARG A 181 13.80 2.01 8.88
N ALA A 182 12.50 1.92 9.13
CA ALA A 182 11.95 2.06 10.48
C ALA A 182 12.02 0.77 11.31
N ASP A 183 12.31 -0.37 10.69
CA ASP A 183 12.16 -1.73 11.24
C ASP A 183 13.48 -2.44 11.58
N ASN A 184 14.59 -1.72 11.61
CA ASN A 184 15.95 -2.24 11.85
C ASN A 184 16.42 -3.34 10.87
N ARG A 185 15.81 -3.49 9.71
CA ARG A 185 16.28 -4.44 8.70
C ARG A 185 17.64 -4.03 8.18
N PHE A 186 18.57 -4.94 8.23
CA PHE A 186 19.87 -4.76 7.59
C PHE A 186 19.82 -5.38 6.19
N ILE A 187 20.14 -4.57 5.18
CA ILE A 187 20.29 -5.02 3.80
C ILE A 187 21.69 -4.69 3.35
N ASP A 188 22.45 -5.71 2.99
CA ASP A 188 23.76 -5.52 2.38
C ASP A 188 23.58 -5.01 0.94
N ILE A 189 24.00 -3.78 0.72
CA ILE A 189 23.92 -3.10 -0.59
C ILE A 189 25.15 -3.32 -1.48
N SER A 190 26.11 -4.15 -1.03
CA SER A 190 27.35 -4.42 -1.79
C SER A 190 27.09 -5.08 -3.14
N LYS A 191 26.01 -5.87 -3.23
CA LYS A 191 25.57 -6.53 -4.45
C LYS A 191 24.09 -6.27 -4.68
N ARG A 192 23.74 -6.03 -5.94
CA ARG A 192 22.36 -5.74 -6.33
C ARG A 192 21.40 -6.89 -6.04
N GLU A 193 21.88 -8.12 -6.16
CA GLU A 193 21.13 -9.35 -5.92
C GLU A 193 20.63 -9.48 -4.47
N ASN A 194 21.26 -8.77 -3.52
CA ASN A 194 20.89 -8.83 -2.10
C ASN A 194 19.60 -8.07 -1.77
N TYR A 195 19.16 -7.14 -2.62
CA TYR A 195 18.00 -6.29 -2.35
C TYR A 195 16.99 -6.21 -3.49
N ILE A 196 17.21 -6.95 -4.58
CA ILE A 196 16.26 -7.09 -5.68
C ILE A 196 15.71 -8.51 -5.67
N PHE A 197 14.41 -8.63 -5.93
CA PHE A 197 13.80 -9.91 -6.17
C PHE A 197 14.33 -10.50 -7.48
N ASN A 198 15.10 -11.58 -7.39
CA ASN A 198 15.88 -12.12 -8.54
C ASN A 198 15.04 -12.96 -9.50
N SER A 199 13.90 -13.49 -9.04
CA SER A 199 12.91 -14.14 -9.89
C SER A 199 11.86 -13.12 -10.34
N SER A 200 11.18 -13.36 -11.45
CA SER A 200 9.95 -12.63 -11.75
C SER A 200 8.85 -13.07 -10.78
N LEU A 201 7.82 -12.25 -10.59
CA LEU A 201 6.71 -12.61 -9.70
C LEU A 201 5.95 -13.83 -10.18
N ASN A 202 5.74 -13.95 -11.49
CA ASN A 202 5.17 -15.15 -12.12
C ASN A 202 6.12 -16.36 -12.07
N GLY A 203 7.44 -16.15 -12.08
CA GLY A 203 8.44 -17.23 -11.98
C GLY A 203 8.39 -18.02 -10.66
N ILE A 204 7.73 -17.48 -9.62
CA ILE A 204 7.47 -18.24 -8.38
C ILE A 204 6.60 -19.47 -8.64
N GLU A 205 5.72 -19.39 -9.63
CA GLU A 205 4.82 -20.50 -9.96
C GLU A 205 5.54 -21.72 -10.57
N GLU A 206 6.76 -21.51 -11.06
CA GLU A 206 7.65 -22.55 -11.63
C GLU A 206 8.68 -23.07 -10.61
N ALA A 207 8.66 -22.58 -9.37
CA ALA A 207 9.64 -22.95 -8.38
C ALA A 207 9.38 -24.34 -7.78
N ASP A 208 10.39 -25.23 -7.81
CA ASP A 208 10.34 -26.55 -7.17
C ASP A 208 10.35 -26.44 -5.63
N LEU A 209 10.92 -25.38 -5.08
CA LEU A 209 11.04 -25.16 -3.65
C LEU A 209 11.02 -23.68 -3.30
N ILE A 210 10.20 -23.31 -2.31
CA ILE A 210 10.07 -21.94 -1.81
C ILE A 210 10.39 -21.92 -0.33
N PHE A 211 11.37 -21.10 0.07
CA PHE A 211 11.70 -20.86 1.46
C PHE A 211 11.14 -19.51 1.92
N LEU A 212 10.36 -19.52 3.00
CA LEU A 212 9.87 -18.33 3.68
C LEU A 212 10.58 -18.21 5.03
N ILE A 213 11.41 -17.19 5.20
CA ILE A 213 12.23 -17.02 6.38
C ILE A 213 11.91 -15.66 7.03
N GLY A 214 11.31 -15.71 8.22
CA GLY A 214 11.02 -14.51 9.01
C GLY A 214 10.03 -13.53 8.37
N THR A 215 9.19 -14.00 7.42
CA THR A 215 8.21 -13.19 6.68
C THR A 215 6.84 -13.83 6.73
N ASN A 216 5.79 -13.01 6.66
CA ASN A 216 4.42 -13.48 6.49
C ASN A 216 3.81 -12.87 5.21
N PRO A 217 3.96 -13.54 4.06
CA PRO A 217 3.50 -13.00 2.77
C PRO A 217 1.99 -12.74 2.73
N ARG A 218 1.20 -13.40 3.56
CA ARG A 218 -0.24 -13.17 3.65
C ARG A 218 -0.57 -11.70 3.97
N TYR A 219 0.19 -11.07 4.87
CA TYR A 219 -0.03 -9.69 5.29
C TYR A 219 0.91 -8.68 4.62
N GLU A 220 2.12 -9.11 4.30
CA GLU A 220 3.16 -8.23 3.76
C GLU A 220 3.06 -8.08 2.23
N ALA A 221 2.69 -9.17 1.54
CA ALA A 221 2.58 -9.23 0.09
C ALA A 221 1.48 -10.23 -0.30
N THR A 222 0.23 -9.86 -0.10
CA THR A 222 -0.94 -10.74 -0.23
C THR A 222 -1.04 -11.36 -1.64
N ILE A 223 -0.74 -10.60 -2.67
CA ILE A 223 -0.75 -11.07 -4.06
C ILE A 223 0.36 -12.10 -4.31
N LEU A 224 1.56 -11.85 -3.77
CA LEU A 224 2.65 -12.84 -3.81
C LEU A 224 2.26 -14.13 -3.11
N ASN A 225 1.57 -14.03 -1.96
CA ASN A 225 1.06 -15.20 -1.25
C ASN A 225 0.07 -16.01 -2.08
N ALA A 226 -0.77 -15.36 -2.88
CA ALA A 226 -1.67 -16.07 -3.80
C ALA A 226 -0.89 -16.86 -4.85
N ARG A 227 0.19 -16.32 -5.42
CA ARG A 227 1.07 -17.02 -6.35
C ARG A 227 1.83 -18.17 -5.69
N ILE A 228 2.36 -18.00 -4.48
CA ILE A 228 2.99 -19.07 -3.70
C ILE A 228 1.99 -20.22 -3.48
N ARG A 229 0.75 -19.89 -3.13
CA ARG A 229 -0.31 -20.90 -2.98
C ARG A 229 -0.60 -21.61 -4.30
N LYS A 230 -0.64 -20.92 -5.41
CA LYS A 230 -0.85 -21.51 -6.75
C LYS A 230 0.27 -22.50 -7.08
N SER A 231 1.54 -22.13 -6.83
CA SER A 231 2.69 -23.03 -6.98
C SER A 231 2.57 -24.26 -6.08
N TYR A 232 2.14 -24.11 -4.84
CA TYR A 232 1.98 -25.23 -3.90
C TYR A 232 0.86 -26.22 -4.32
N LEU A 233 -0.16 -25.75 -5.04
CA LEU A 233 -1.30 -26.60 -5.47
C LEU A 233 -1.07 -27.31 -6.80
N ASN A 234 -0.11 -26.86 -7.60
CA ASN A 234 0.28 -27.47 -8.87
C ASN A 234 1.31 -28.58 -8.64
#